data_a5ae0be010795d3ea1d0799f5c23fe9b
#
_entry.id   a5ae0be010795d3ea1d0799f5c23fe9b
#
_cell.length_a   1.000
_cell.length_b   1.000
_cell.length_c   1.000
_cell.angle_alpha   90.00
_cell.angle_beta   90.00
_cell.angle_gamma   90.00
#
_symmetry.space_group_name_H-M   'P 1'
#
loop_
_entity.id
_entity.type
_entity.pdbx_description
1 polymer ?
#
loop_
_entity_poly.entity_id
_entity_poly.type
_entity_poly.pdbx_seq_one_letter_code
_entity_poly.pdbx_strand_id
1 'polypeptide(L)'
;MKRPEAMKNTNMIAVAALASLAASLILSGCNQKVEANPKLGEPPAADVVHESDGSLFRVDNPKQFPIVTASEHDAAPELKTTGTVSADVSRSIPVISLASGRIVEIDARLGDTVTKGQLLLKVQSQDIAQAFSDYRQAVADEALAKSQLERAKILLDKGAIAQKDEEVAEDADTKARITVETAAEHLKVLGADADHPTSIVEIHAPVSGVITDQQVTASAGVKTLDNSPNLFTISDLSKVWVICDVYENDMSFVRLGEFADIHLAAYPNVVLKARIANIAPTLDPNIRTEKVRLEVDNSGLLRFGMFVTATFRGLQKQIHATVPATAVLHLHDRDWVYAPATNNQFRRIEVVGGDMLPGGLQEINSGIEPGQQVVSNALVLQSTVEQ
;
A
#
# COMPACT_ATOMS: atom_id res chain seq x y z
N MET A 1 29.60 22.99 -40.82
CA MET A 1 29.94 24.18 -41.60
C MET A 1 29.85 25.39 -40.69
N LYS A 2 31.04 26.01 -40.48
CA LYS A 2 31.33 27.40 -40.04
C LYS A 2 30.90 27.91 -38.65
N ARG A 3 31.88 27.97 -37.72
CA ARG A 3 32.16 29.12 -36.85
C ARG A 3 32.41 30.41 -37.71
N PRO A 4 32.43 31.66 -37.21
CA PRO A 4 33.37 32.19 -36.23
C PRO A 4 32.73 33.23 -35.29
N GLU A 5 33.36 33.82 -34.32
CA GLU A 5 34.59 34.50 -33.84
C GLU A 5 34.13 35.60 -32.88
N ALA A 6 34.66 35.66 -31.71
CA ALA A 6 35.60 36.55 -31.07
C ALA A 6 35.56 38.06 -31.42
N MET A 7 35.30 38.90 -30.42
CA MET A 7 35.81 40.27 -30.25
C MET A 7 35.48 40.73 -28.81
N LYS A 8 36.33 40.97 -27.95
CA LYS A 8 37.52 41.74 -27.72
C LYS A 8 37.39 42.54 -26.44
N ASN A 9 38.22 42.20 -25.49
CA ASN A 9 38.68 43.03 -24.38
C ASN A 9 39.15 44.41 -24.88
N THR A 10 38.56 45.48 -24.36
CA THR A 10 39.18 46.80 -24.30
C THR A 10 38.32 47.71 -23.42
N ASN A 11 38.42 47.67 -22.10
CA ASN A 11 37.94 48.75 -21.21
C ASN A 11 38.28 48.47 -19.72
N MET A 12 39.45 47.90 -19.46
CA MET A 12 39.87 47.65 -18.08
C MET A 12 41.21 48.35 -17.69
N ILE A 13 41.64 49.39 -18.45
CA ILE A 13 42.89 50.14 -18.17
C ILE A 13 42.66 51.62 -17.85
N ALA A 14 41.43 52.12 -18.01
CA ALA A 14 41.16 53.58 -17.81
C ALA A 14 40.66 53.95 -16.40
N VAL A 15 40.42 53.02 -15.47
CA VAL A 15 39.87 53.32 -14.12
C VAL A 15 40.95 53.29 -13.01
N ALA A 16 42.14 52.78 -13.29
CA ALA A 16 43.21 52.68 -12.30
C ALA A 16 44.09 53.93 -12.13
N ALA A 17 43.92 54.96 -12.96
CA ALA A 17 44.77 56.17 -12.95
C ALA A 17 44.15 57.39 -12.25
N LEU A 18 42.93 57.37 -11.79
CA LEU A 18 42.28 58.52 -11.13
C LEU A 18 42.12 58.36 -9.60
N ALA A 19 42.53 57.27 -9.00
CA ALA A 19 42.40 57.02 -7.55
C ALA A 19 43.71 57.38 -6.74
N SER A 20 44.77 57.77 -7.39
CA SER A 20 46.04 58.05 -6.72
C SER A 20 46.40 59.54 -6.48
N LEU A 21 45.49 60.48 -6.80
CA LEU A 21 45.73 61.93 -6.63
C LEU A 21 44.82 62.60 -5.56
N ALA A 22 44.00 61.86 -4.81
CA ALA A 22 43.14 62.41 -3.76
C ALA A 22 43.56 62.07 -2.31
N ALA A 23 44.73 61.45 -2.11
CA ALA A 23 45.19 60.97 -0.79
C ALA A 23 46.26 61.77 -0.12
N SER A 24 46.59 63.02 -0.60
CA SER A 24 47.74 63.78 -0.06
C SER A 24 47.43 65.14 0.49
N LEU A 25 46.21 65.45 0.88
CA LEU A 25 45.84 66.79 1.42
C LEU A 25 44.93 66.79 2.61
N ILE A 26 45.16 65.98 3.64
CA ILE A 26 44.58 66.21 4.98
C ILE A 26 45.54 65.62 6.05
N LEU A 27 46.64 66.28 6.27
CA LEU A 27 47.50 66.08 7.44
C LEU A 27 48.03 67.41 7.91
N SER A 28 47.17 68.19 8.54
CA SER A 28 47.64 69.30 9.38
C SER A 28 46.48 69.75 10.29
N GLY A 29 46.52 69.40 11.53
CA GLY A 29 45.47 69.90 12.49
C GLY A 29 45.52 69.26 13.85
N CYS A 30 46.25 69.85 14.76
CA CYS A 30 45.99 69.88 16.22
C CYS A 30 46.26 68.63 17.06
N ASN A 31 47.43 68.67 17.62
CA ASN A 31 47.90 67.96 18.79
C ASN A 31 47.27 68.56 20.04
N GLN A 32 46.17 68.04 20.54
CA GLN A 32 45.70 68.21 21.93
C GLN A 32 45.62 66.80 22.56
N LYS A 33 46.59 66.57 23.46
CA LYS A 33 46.57 65.40 24.35
C LYS A 33 45.35 65.55 25.33
N VAL A 34 44.25 64.91 25.00
CA VAL A 34 43.24 64.59 25.99
C VAL A 34 43.64 63.24 26.59
N GLU A 35 44.06 63.25 27.84
CA GLU A 35 44.23 62.00 28.61
C GLU A 35 42.82 61.41 28.80
N ALA A 36 42.46 60.49 27.91
CA ALA A 36 41.28 59.66 28.08
C ALA A 36 41.56 58.68 29.20
N ASN A 37 40.89 58.83 30.29
CA ASN A 37 40.87 57.80 31.34
C ASN A 37 40.16 56.55 30.81
N PRO A 38 40.87 55.46 30.60
CA PRO A 38 40.25 54.28 29.97
C PRO A 38 39.18 53.58 30.84
N LYS A 39 38.96 54.05 32.03
CA LYS A 39 37.96 53.46 32.97
C LYS A 39 36.59 54.11 32.94
N LEU A 40 36.32 55.12 32.10
CA LEU A 40 35.04 55.83 32.04
C LEU A 40 34.09 55.36 30.95
N GLY A 41 34.41 54.23 30.28
CA GLY A 41 33.59 53.66 29.19
C GLY A 41 33.45 52.15 29.22
N GLU A 42 33.94 51.51 30.25
CA GLU A 42 33.63 50.08 30.42
C GLU A 42 32.19 49.96 30.97
N PRO A 43 31.31 49.25 30.27
CA PRO A 43 30.03 48.84 30.87
C PRO A 43 30.34 48.08 32.18
N PRO A 44 29.52 48.21 33.22
CA PRO A 44 29.74 47.47 34.46
C PRO A 44 29.92 46.01 34.12
N ALA A 45 31.05 45.45 34.59
CA ALA A 45 31.29 44.03 34.43
C ALA A 45 30.06 43.31 34.98
N ALA A 46 29.35 42.63 34.08
CA ALA A 46 28.30 41.70 34.51
C ALA A 46 29.02 40.66 35.38
N ASP A 47 28.64 40.59 36.65
CA ASP A 47 29.02 39.49 37.53
C ASP A 47 28.48 38.21 36.90
N VAL A 48 29.30 37.60 36.02
CA VAL A 48 29.03 36.24 35.52
C VAL A 48 29.33 35.31 36.70
N VAL A 49 28.29 35.03 37.48
CA VAL A 49 28.35 33.91 38.41
C VAL A 49 28.41 32.66 37.57
N HIS A 50 29.63 32.15 37.33
CA HIS A 50 29.85 30.84 36.77
C HIS A 50 29.28 29.79 37.78
N GLU A 51 27.98 29.52 37.68
CA GLU A 51 27.46 28.30 38.26
C GLU A 51 28.11 27.13 37.50
N SER A 52 28.64 26.16 38.24
CA SER A 52 29.35 25.00 37.71
C SER A 52 28.46 24.04 36.92
N ASP A 53 27.18 24.32 36.79
CA ASP A 53 26.19 23.55 36.07
C ASP A 53 25.21 24.49 35.35
N GLY A 54 25.36 24.66 34.04
CA GLY A 54 24.49 25.50 33.18
C GLY A 54 23.05 25.03 33.09
N SER A 55 22.67 23.96 33.79
CA SER A 55 21.30 23.45 33.88
C SER A 55 20.53 23.97 35.11
N LEU A 56 21.19 24.63 36.06
CA LEU A 56 20.60 25.12 37.30
C LEU A 56 20.34 26.62 37.22
N PHE A 57 19.12 27.01 37.52
CA PHE A 57 18.67 28.42 37.53
C PHE A 57 18.17 28.81 38.91
N ARG A 58 18.70 29.85 39.46
CA ARG A 58 18.30 30.42 40.75
C ARG A 58 17.25 31.49 40.56
N VAL A 59 16.18 31.43 41.34
CA VAL A 59 15.10 32.42 41.34
C VAL A 59 14.87 32.99 42.75
N ASP A 60 14.69 34.30 42.82
CA ASP A 60 14.50 34.99 44.11
C ASP A 60 13.19 34.59 44.78
N ASN A 61 12.15 34.32 44.00
CA ASN A 61 10.83 34.01 44.53
C ASN A 61 10.24 32.72 43.88
N PRO A 62 10.62 31.51 44.30
CA PRO A 62 10.19 30.25 43.71
C PRO A 62 8.68 29.98 43.83
N LYS A 63 8.00 30.63 44.79
CA LYS A 63 6.54 30.49 44.99
C LYS A 63 5.70 31.03 43.86
N GLN A 64 6.29 31.84 42.97
CA GLN A 64 5.60 32.36 41.76
C GLN A 64 5.43 31.31 40.69
N PHE A 65 6.14 30.19 40.78
CA PHE A 65 6.12 29.12 39.79
C PHE A 65 5.41 27.89 40.38
N PRO A 66 4.11 27.71 40.07
CA PRO A 66 3.36 26.55 40.56
C PRO A 66 4.01 25.26 40.08
N ILE A 67 4.09 24.31 40.99
CA ILE A 67 4.65 22.99 40.74
C ILE A 67 3.50 22.02 40.54
N VAL A 68 3.64 21.13 39.54
CA VAL A 68 2.72 20.04 39.25
C VAL A 68 3.50 18.73 39.32
N THR A 69 2.84 17.70 39.80
CA THR A 69 3.42 16.34 39.82
C THR A 69 3.05 15.65 38.51
N ALA A 70 4.04 15.10 37.83
CA ALA A 70 3.83 14.31 36.61
C ALA A 70 2.96 13.09 36.91
N SER A 71 1.87 12.93 36.21
CA SER A 71 0.96 11.80 36.35
C SER A 71 1.44 10.61 35.54
N GLU A 72 0.99 9.40 35.91
CA GLU A 72 1.21 8.20 35.15
C GLU A 72 0.26 8.11 33.97
N HIS A 73 0.76 7.70 32.81
CA HIS A 73 -0.01 7.35 31.63
C HIS A 73 0.43 6.01 31.08
N ASP A 74 -0.54 5.09 30.95
CA ASP A 74 -0.32 3.80 30.30
C ASP A 74 -0.26 4.02 28.78
N ALA A 75 0.90 4.18 28.22
CA ALA A 75 1.13 4.26 26.79
C ALA A 75 1.36 2.87 26.20
N ALA A 76 0.59 2.51 25.19
CA ALA A 76 0.94 1.38 24.34
C ALA A 76 1.71 1.94 23.14
N PRO A 77 2.98 1.57 22.96
CA PRO A 77 3.72 2.04 21.80
C PRO A 77 3.02 1.59 20.52
N GLU A 78 2.83 2.53 19.59
CA GLU A 78 2.15 2.32 18.32
C GLU A 78 3.15 2.36 17.18
N LEU A 79 3.06 1.38 16.29
CA LEU A 79 3.75 1.40 15.00
C LEU A 79 2.76 1.81 13.92
N LYS A 80 3.04 2.89 13.22
CA LYS A 80 2.29 3.35 12.05
C LYS A 80 3.06 3.05 10.77
N THR A 81 2.50 2.26 9.89
CA THR A 81 3.10 1.93 8.59
C THR A 81 2.10 2.10 7.46
N THR A 82 2.61 2.33 6.26
CA THR A 82 1.78 2.42 5.07
C THR A 82 1.48 1.04 4.53
N GLY A 83 0.23 0.82 4.12
CA GLY A 83 -0.20 -0.39 3.44
C GLY A 83 -0.92 -0.07 2.14
N THR A 84 -0.99 -1.05 1.25
CA THR A 84 -1.74 -0.98 -0.01
C THR A 84 -2.86 -2.01 0.00
N VAL A 85 -4.07 -1.56 -0.39
CA VAL A 85 -5.23 -2.46 -0.54
C VAL A 85 -5.05 -3.33 -1.78
N SER A 86 -5.13 -4.63 -1.58
CA SER A 86 -4.95 -5.65 -2.62
C SER A 86 -6.13 -6.61 -2.66
N ALA A 87 -6.30 -7.28 -3.80
CA ALA A 87 -7.28 -8.34 -3.93
C ALA A 87 -6.91 -9.55 -3.07
N ASP A 88 -7.93 -10.21 -2.51
CA ASP A 88 -7.78 -11.57 -2.01
C ASP A 88 -7.72 -12.51 -3.22
N VAL A 89 -6.53 -13.03 -3.52
CA VAL A 89 -6.34 -13.93 -4.67
C VAL A 89 -7.15 -15.22 -4.57
N SER A 90 -7.50 -15.66 -3.36
CA SER A 90 -8.36 -16.84 -3.16
C SER A 90 -9.83 -16.59 -3.53
N ARG A 91 -10.23 -15.32 -3.61
CA ARG A 91 -11.56 -14.83 -3.97
C ARG A 91 -11.61 -14.16 -5.34
N SER A 92 -10.51 -14.22 -6.08
CA SER A 92 -10.37 -13.64 -7.42
C SER A 92 -10.28 -14.77 -8.45
N ILE A 93 -11.30 -14.92 -9.26
CA ILE A 93 -11.41 -16.00 -10.21
C ILE A 93 -11.17 -15.48 -11.62
N PRO A 94 -10.14 -15.98 -12.32
CA PRO A 94 -9.92 -15.63 -13.71
C PRO A 94 -10.96 -16.33 -14.60
N VAL A 95 -11.51 -15.59 -15.54
CA VAL A 95 -12.37 -16.11 -16.60
C VAL A 95 -11.52 -16.25 -17.86
N ILE A 96 -11.47 -17.49 -18.35
CA ILE A 96 -10.71 -17.87 -19.55
C ILE A 96 -11.65 -18.38 -20.62
N SER A 97 -11.21 -18.38 -21.89
CA SER A 97 -11.96 -19.05 -22.96
C SER A 97 -11.53 -20.49 -23.10
N LEU A 98 -12.51 -21.39 -23.28
CA LEU A 98 -12.28 -22.81 -23.56
C LEU A 98 -12.00 -23.08 -25.04
N ALA A 99 -12.35 -22.13 -25.94
CA ALA A 99 -12.17 -22.28 -27.38
C ALA A 99 -11.46 -21.05 -27.96
N SER A 100 -10.62 -21.27 -28.98
CA SER A 100 -10.01 -20.18 -29.74
C SER A 100 -11.04 -19.54 -30.66
N GLY A 101 -10.95 -18.23 -30.82
CA GLY A 101 -11.90 -17.54 -31.70
C GLY A 101 -11.78 -16.03 -31.69
N ARG A 102 -12.83 -15.37 -32.18
CA ARG A 102 -12.96 -13.92 -32.21
C ARG A 102 -14.12 -13.48 -31.35
N ILE A 103 -13.92 -12.47 -30.52
CA ILE A 103 -14.96 -11.86 -29.70
C ILE A 103 -15.92 -11.10 -30.63
N VAL A 104 -17.19 -11.46 -30.57
CA VAL A 104 -18.27 -10.83 -31.37
C VAL A 104 -19.09 -9.85 -30.53
N GLU A 105 -19.24 -10.12 -29.24
CA GLU A 105 -20.04 -9.31 -28.32
C GLU A 105 -19.45 -9.32 -26.92
N ILE A 106 -19.51 -8.19 -26.23
CA ILE A 106 -19.08 -8.04 -24.83
C ILE A 106 -20.24 -7.40 -24.06
N ASP A 107 -20.84 -8.17 -23.14
CA ASP A 107 -22.00 -7.77 -22.36
C ASP A 107 -21.65 -7.20 -20.99
N ALA A 108 -20.42 -7.46 -20.50
CA ALA A 108 -19.95 -7.02 -19.20
C ALA A 108 -18.66 -6.22 -19.30
N ARG A 109 -18.47 -5.25 -18.40
CA ARG A 109 -17.36 -4.29 -18.43
C ARG A 109 -16.65 -4.25 -17.08
N LEU A 110 -15.43 -3.69 -17.11
CA LEU A 110 -14.67 -3.42 -15.89
C LEU A 110 -15.50 -2.58 -14.88
N GLY A 111 -15.60 -3.07 -13.66
CA GLY A 111 -16.36 -2.44 -12.57
C GLY A 111 -17.80 -2.93 -12.43
N ASP A 112 -18.32 -3.69 -13.39
CA ASP A 112 -19.68 -4.23 -13.30
C ASP A 112 -19.78 -5.33 -12.21
N THR A 113 -20.91 -5.33 -11.51
CA THR A 113 -21.27 -6.42 -10.61
C THR A 113 -22.01 -7.50 -11.39
N VAL A 114 -21.49 -8.71 -11.33
CA VAL A 114 -22.04 -9.86 -12.06
C VAL A 114 -22.50 -10.96 -11.10
N THR A 115 -23.51 -11.72 -11.53
CA THR A 115 -23.99 -12.91 -10.82
C THR A 115 -23.47 -14.18 -11.51
N LYS A 116 -23.31 -15.24 -10.72
CA LYS A 116 -22.94 -16.56 -11.26
C LYS A 116 -23.89 -16.97 -12.37
N GLY A 117 -23.33 -17.38 -13.51
CA GLY A 117 -24.10 -17.76 -14.70
C GLY A 117 -24.53 -16.61 -15.61
N GLN A 118 -24.21 -15.36 -15.27
CA GLN A 118 -24.45 -14.20 -16.14
C GLN A 118 -23.54 -14.25 -17.36
N LEU A 119 -24.08 -13.94 -18.55
CA LEU A 119 -23.34 -13.83 -19.79
C LEU A 119 -22.37 -12.64 -19.71
N LEU A 120 -21.11 -12.87 -20.06
CA LEU A 120 -20.05 -11.86 -20.05
C LEU A 120 -19.65 -11.43 -21.48
N LEU A 121 -19.47 -12.40 -22.36
CA LEU A 121 -19.12 -12.16 -23.75
C LEU A 121 -19.44 -13.38 -24.63
N LYS A 122 -19.44 -13.17 -25.95
CA LYS A 122 -19.61 -14.21 -26.97
C LYS A 122 -18.38 -14.28 -27.85
N VAL A 123 -17.91 -15.51 -28.08
CA VAL A 123 -16.75 -15.82 -28.92
C VAL A 123 -17.20 -16.65 -30.12
N GLN A 124 -16.91 -16.23 -31.33
CA GLN A 124 -17.08 -17.02 -32.54
C GLN A 124 -15.84 -17.91 -32.73
N SER A 125 -16.01 -19.21 -32.66
CA SER A 125 -14.94 -20.21 -32.70
C SER A 125 -14.99 -21.06 -33.97
N GLN A 126 -13.84 -21.22 -34.62
CA GLN A 126 -13.65 -22.21 -35.69
C GLN A 126 -13.49 -23.62 -35.15
N ASP A 127 -12.91 -23.77 -33.97
CA ASP A 127 -12.71 -25.07 -33.32
C ASP A 127 -14.07 -25.78 -33.08
N ILE A 128 -15.06 -25.00 -32.66
CA ILE A 128 -16.42 -25.52 -32.45
C ILE A 128 -17.10 -25.84 -33.80
N ALA A 129 -16.92 -25.00 -34.80
CA ALA A 129 -17.48 -25.29 -36.14
C ALA A 129 -16.91 -26.62 -36.69
N GLN A 130 -15.62 -26.87 -36.49
CA GLN A 130 -15.01 -28.13 -36.86
C GLN A 130 -15.54 -29.31 -36.04
N ALA A 131 -15.59 -29.17 -34.71
CA ALA A 131 -16.11 -30.18 -33.82
C ALA A 131 -17.58 -30.59 -34.15
N PHE A 132 -18.42 -29.60 -34.52
CA PHE A 132 -19.76 -29.88 -35.02
C PHE A 132 -19.75 -30.67 -36.33
N SER A 133 -18.85 -30.32 -37.25
CA SER A 133 -18.70 -31.07 -38.49
C SER A 133 -18.33 -32.54 -38.24
N ASP A 134 -17.36 -32.75 -37.35
CA ASP A 134 -16.89 -34.07 -36.95
C ASP A 134 -18.00 -34.90 -36.27
N TYR A 135 -18.76 -34.25 -35.38
CA TYR A 135 -19.92 -34.88 -34.72
C TYR A 135 -21.00 -35.30 -35.72
N ARG A 136 -21.36 -34.42 -36.67
CA ARG A 136 -22.36 -34.74 -37.70
C ARG A 136 -21.92 -35.88 -38.60
N GLN A 137 -20.62 -35.92 -38.94
CA GLN A 137 -20.07 -37.00 -39.72
C GLN A 137 -20.16 -38.33 -38.92
N ALA A 138 -19.74 -38.31 -37.65
CA ALA A 138 -19.84 -39.49 -36.78
C ALA A 138 -21.27 -40.03 -36.67
N VAL A 139 -22.27 -39.15 -36.50
CA VAL A 139 -23.69 -39.53 -36.46
C VAL A 139 -24.17 -40.14 -37.77
N ALA A 140 -23.72 -39.61 -38.92
CA ALA A 140 -24.04 -40.20 -40.22
C ALA A 140 -23.42 -41.55 -40.43
N ASP A 141 -22.17 -41.72 -40.00
CA ASP A 141 -21.42 -43.00 -40.06
C ASP A 141 -22.07 -44.06 -39.14
N GLU A 142 -22.51 -43.70 -37.93
CA GLU A 142 -23.25 -44.58 -37.03
C GLU A 142 -24.60 -45.03 -37.65
N ALA A 143 -25.36 -44.08 -38.21
CA ALA A 143 -26.63 -44.43 -38.87
C ALA A 143 -26.42 -45.42 -40.03
N LEU A 144 -25.32 -45.29 -40.80
CA LEU A 144 -24.96 -46.21 -41.83
C LEU A 144 -24.59 -47.58 -41.24
N ALA A 145 -23.69 -47.61 -40.25
CA ALA A 145 -23.22 -48.86 -39.60
C ALA A 145 -24.40 -49.60 -38.97
N LYS A 146 -25.27 -48.92 -38.27
CA LYS A 146 -26.50 -49.50 -37.71
C LYS A 146 -27.40 -50.13 -38.76
N SER A 147 -27.66 -49.43 -39.88
CA SER A 147 -28.43 -49.97 -40.99
C SER A 147 -27.80 -51.22 -41.63
N GLN A 148 -26.44 -51.24 -41.70
CA GLN A 148 -25.68 -52.40 -42.14
C GLN A 148 -25.84 -53.59 -41.18
N LEU A 149 -25.74 -53.35 -39.88
CA LEU A 149 -25.93 -54.37 -38.85
C LEU A 149 -27.34 -54.93 -38.87
N GLU A 150 -28.37 -54.11 -38.96
CA GLU A 150 -29.77 -54.55 -39.04
C GLU A 150 -29.97 -55.43 -40.28
N ARG A 151 -29.38 -55.06 -41.41
CA ARG A 151 -29.43 -55.89 -42.64
C ARG A 151 -28.71 -57.21 -42.46
N ALA A 152 -27.50 -57.19 -41.84
CA ALA A 152 -26.71 -58.41 -41.60
C ALA A 152 -27.47 -59.36 -40.68
N LYS A 153 -28.14 -58.88 -39.61
CA LYS A 153 -28.96 -59.71 -38.73
C LYS A 153 -30.11 -60.39 -39.47
N ILE A 154 -30.81 -59.68 -40.37
CA ILE A 154 -31.87 -60.27 -41.20
C ILE A 154 -31.34 -61.32 -42.16
N LEU A 155 -30.19 -61.09 -42.80
CA LEU A 155 -29.56 -62.05 -43.74
C LEU A 155 -29.02 -63.29 -43.04
N LEU A 156 -28.47 -63.14 -41.83
CA LEU A 156 -28.04 -64.27 -41.00
C LEU A 156 -29.21 -65.15 -40.60
N ASP A 157 -30.31 -64.56 -40.14
CA ASP A 157 -31.57 -65.26 -39.78
C ASP A 157 -32.12 -66.08 -40.97
N LYS A 158 -31.92 -65.61 -42.19
CA LYS A 158 -32.29 -66.30 -43.41
C LYS A 158 -31.19 -67.28 -43.93
N GLY A 159 -30.10 -67.40 -43.24
CA GLY A 159 -28.98 -68.25 -43.65
C GLY A 159 -28.23 -67.80 -44.91
N ALA A 160 -28.34 -66.48 -45.25
CA ALA A 160 -27.75 -65.89 -46.45
C ALA A 160 -26.30 -65.39 -46.30
N ILE A 161 -25.83 -65.18 -45.02
CA ILE A 161 -24.44 -64.81 -44.70
C ILE A 161 -23.90 -65.67 -43.56
N ALA A 162 -22.55 -65.68 -43.38
CA ALA A 162 -21.90 -66.32 -42.27
C ALA A 162 -21.98 -65.50 -41.00
N GLN A 163 -21.98 -66.13 -39.81
CA GLN A 163 -21.97 -65.44 -38.51
C GLN A 163 -20.84 -64.43 -38.40
N LYS A 164 -19.66 -64.69 -38.94
CA LYS A 164 -18.53 -63.78 -38.99
C LYS A 164 -18.87 -62.43 -39.65
N ASP A 165 -19.72 -62.44 -40.67
CA ASP A 165 -20.08 -61.19 -41.38
C ASP A 165 -21.04 -60.31 -40.54
N GLU A 166 -21.90 -60.93 -39.74
CA GLU A 166 -22.72 -60.22 -38.76
C GLU A 166 -21.85 -59.66 -37.63
N GLU A 167 -20.93 -60.43 -37.07
CA GLU A 167 -19.98 -59.97 -36.02
C GLU A 167 -19.11 -58.79 -36.49
N VAL A 168 -18.72 -58.75 -37.76
CA VAL A 168 -18.00 -57.63 -38.37
C VAL A 168 -18.89 -56.37 -38.43
N ALA A 169 -20.18 -56.54 -38.78
CA ALA A 169 -21.13 -55.43 -38.82
C ALA A 169 -21.43 -54.89 -37.42
N GLU A 170 -21.52 -55.77 -36.40
CA GLU A 170 -21.71 -55.41 -35.02
C GLU A 170 -20.53 -54.62 -34.44
N ASP A 171 -19.30 -55.08 -34.75
CA ASP A 171 -18.06 -54.37 -34.38
C ASP A 171 -18.00 -52.98 -35.04
N ALA A 172 -18.41 -52.86 -36.30
CA ALA A 172 -18.49 -51.57 -37.02
C ALA A 172 -19.50 -50.62 -36.39
N ASP A 173 -20.73 -51.10 -36.03
CA ASP A 173 -21.74 -50.28 -35.32
C ASP A 173 -21.24 -49.82 -33.95
N THR A 174 -20.61 -50.75 -33.21
CA THR A 174 -20.03 -50.41 -31.89
C THR A 174 -18.95 -49.33 -31.98
N LYS A 175 -18.04 -49.42 -32.95
CA LYS A 175 -17.02 -48.43 -33.20
C LYS A 175 -17.61 -47.07 -33.60
N ALA A 176 -18.59 -47.08 -34.51
CA ALA A 176 -19.26 -45.86 -34.94
C ALA A 176 -19.94 -45.15 -33.77
N ARG A 177 -20.65 -45.89 -32.88
CA ARG A 177 -21.25 -45.35 -31.68
C ARG A 177 -20.23 -44.71 -30.71
N ILE A 178 -19.10 -45.39 -30.47
CA ILE A 178 -18.03 -44.83 -29.65
C ILE A 178 -17.50 -43.51 -30.26
N THR A 179 -17.38 -43.43 -31.58
CA THR A 179 -16.96 -42.22 -32.28
C THR A 179 -17.93 -41.05 -32.07
N VAL A 180 -19.26 -41.33 -32.11
CA VAL A 180 -20.27 -40.31 -31.80
C VAL A 180 -20.16 -39.83 -30.36
N GLU A 181 -20.06 -40.76 -29.38
CA GLU A 181 -19.88 -40.41 -27.97
C GLU A 181 -18.64 -39.57 -27.76
N THR A 182 -17.49 -39.91 -28.40
CA THR A 182 -16.25 -39.13 -28.31
C THR A 182 -16.39 -37.72 -28.90
N ALA A 183 -17.04 -37.59 -30.06
CA ALA A 183 -17.27 -36.30 -30.71
C ALA A 183 -18.23 -35.44 -29.90
N ALA A 184 -19.28 -36.01 -29.27
CA ALA A 184 -20.19 -35.31 -28.37
C ALA A 184 -19.47 -34.80 -27.12
N GLU A 185 -18.64 -35.61 -26.48
CA GLU A 185 -17.84 -35.17 -25.33
C GLU A 185 -16.84 -34.06 -25.70
N HIS A 186 -16.24 -34.14 -26.91
CA HIS A 186 -15.38 -33.06 -27.40
C HIS A 186 -16.11 -31.74 -27.53
N LEU A 187 -17.34 -31.72 -28.09
CA LEU A 187 -18.20 -30.51 -28.13
C LEU A 187 -18.46 -29.95 -26.73
N LYS A 188 -18.81 -30.83 -25.78
CA LYS A 188 -19.09 -30.44 -24.40
C LYS A 188 -17.87 -29.84 -23.70
N VAL A 189 -16.67 -30.38 -23.92
CA VAL A 189 -15.41 -29.80 -23.40
C VAL A 189 -15.16 -28.40 -23.95
N LEU A 190 -15.54 -28.14 -25.21
CA LEU A 190 -15.45 -26.81 -25.84
C LEU A 190 -16.58 -25.87 -25.39
N GLY A 191 -17.48 -26.31 -24.54
CA GLY A 191 -18.61 -25.52 -24.05
C GLY A 191 -19.77 -25.41 -25.04
N ALA A 192 -19.86 -26.31 -26.02
CA ALA A 192 -20.93 -26.33 -27.01
C ALA A 192 -21.92 -27.48 -26.75
N ASP A 193 -23.19 -27.24 -27.09
CA ASP A 193 -24.26 -28.25 -27.00
C ASP A 193 -24.47 -28.88 -28.37
N ALA A 194 -24.48 -30.23 -28.42
CA ALA A 194 -24.71 -30.99 -29.65
C ALA A 194 -26.07 -30.72 -30.29
N ASP A 195 -27.07 -30.39 -29.48
CA ASP A 195 -28.44 -30.13 -29.92
C ASP A 195 -28.63 -28.72 -30.51
N HIS A 196 -27.71 -27.78 -30.19
CA HIS A 196 -27.76 -26.41 -30.66
C HIS A 196 -26.50 -26.04 -31.45
N PRO A 197 -26.45 -26.37 -32.75
CA PRO A 197 -25.26 -26.15 -33.57
C PRO A 197 -25.02 -24.65 -33.83
N THR A 198 -24.16 -24.05 -33.03
CA THR A 198 -23.70 -22.67 -33.19
C THR A 198 -22.17 -22.63 -33.11
N SER A 199 -21.54 -21.78 -33.92
CA SER A 199 -20.11 -21.50 -33.79
C SER A 199 -19.81 -20.46 -32.71
N ILE A 200 -20.81 -20.02 -31.97
CA ILE A 200 -20.69 -19.02 -30.90
C ILE A 200 -20.64 -19.73 -29.55
N VAL A 201 -19.61 -19.43 -28.79
CA VAL A 201 -19.47 -19.83 -27.37
C VAL A 201 -19.88 -18.67 -26.50
N GLU A 202 -20.76 -18.93 -25.56
CA GLU A 202 -21.17 -18.00 -24.54
C GLU A 202 -20.28 -18.21 -23.30
N ILE A 203 -19.54 -17.14 -22.92
CA ILE A 203 -18.71 -17.17 -21.70
C ILE A 203 -19.50 -16.55 -20.57
N HIS A 204 -19.77 -17.36 -19.54
CA HIS A 204 -20.56 -16.97 -18.38
C HIS A 204 -19.68 -16.78 -17.15
N ALA A 205 -20.14 -15.96 -16.20
CA ALA A 205 -19.49 -15.74 -14.92
C ALA A 205 -19.47 -17.03 -14.08
N PRO A 206 -18.31 -17.57 -13.70
CA PRO A 206 -18.23 -18.77 -12.85
C PRO A 206 -18.67 -18.53 -11.41
N VAL A 207 -18.56 -17.28 -10.95
CA VAL A 207 -18.91 -16.82 -9.60
C VAL A 207 -19.60 -15.46 -9.66
N SER A 208 -20.30 -15.11 -8.60
CA SER A 208 -20.80 -13.74 -8.40
C SER A 208 -19.70 -12.85 -7.83
N GLY A 209 -19.62 -11.59 -8.24
CA GLY A 209 -18.61 -10.64 -7.78
C GLY A 209 -18.56 -9.40 -8.65
N VAL A 210 -17.47 -8.68 -8.57
CA VAL A 210 -17.20 -7.48 -9.39
C VAL A 210 -16.09 -7.78 -10.38
N ILE A 211 -16.20 -7.32 -11.61
CA ILE A 211 -15.13 -7.43 -12.62
C ILE A 211 -14.03 -6.45 -12.24
N THR A 212 -12.89 -6.97 -11.81
CA THR A 212 -11.74 -6.18 -11.32
C THR A 212 -10.63 -6.04 -12.34
N ASP A 213 -10.64 -6.86 -13.39
CA ASP A 213 -9.73 -6.75 -14.53
C ASP A 213 -10.43 -7.18 -15.81
N GLN A 214 -10.13 -6.51 -16.93
CA GLN A 214 -10.63 -6.80 -18.26
C GLN A 214 -9.49 -6.65 -19.26
N GLN A 215 -9.07 -7.75 -19.87
CA GLN A 215 -7.98 -7.79 -20.84
C GLN A 215 -8.47 -8.02 -22.28
N VAL A 216 -9.77 -7.88 -22.51
CA VAL A 216 -10.41 -8.13 -23.80
C VAL A 216 -11.06 -6.88 -24.36
N THR A 217 -11.01 -6.77 -25.69
CA THR A 217 -11.69 -5.74 -26.47
C THR A 217 -12.54 -6.37 -27.56
N ALA A 218 -13.57 -5.67 -28.02
CA ALA A 218 -14.42 -6.12 -29.09
C ALA A 218 -13.57 -6.41 -30.36
N SER A 219 -13.87 -7.50 -31.04
CA SER A 219 -13.14 -8.00 -32.22
C SER A 219 -11.72 -8.54 -31.95
N ALA A 220 -11.26 -8.60 -30.70
CA ALA A 220 -10.00 -9.24 -30.36
C ALA A 220 -10.04 -10.74 -30.65
N GLY A 221 -8.91 -11.31 -31.02
CA GLY A 221 -8.71 -12.76 -31.08
C GLY A 221 -8.45 -13.31 -29.69
N VAL A 222 -9.12 -14.40 -29.37
CA VAL A 222 -8.88 -15.18 -28.14
C VAL A 222 -8.21 -16.50 -28.51
N LYS A 223 -7.22 -16.91 -27.77
CA LYS A 223 -6.55 -18.22 -27.90
C LYS A 223 -6.91 -19.09 -26.70
N THR A 224 -6.78 -20.40 -26.85
CA THR A 224 -6.98 -21.35 -25.75
C THR A 224 -5.80 -21.37 -24.77
N LEU A 225 -6.01 -21.91 -23.62
CA LEU A 225 -5.25 -22.15 -22.38
C LEU A 225 -3.74 -21.86 -22.33
N ASP A 226 -2.94 -22.12 -23.33
CA ASP A 226 -1.47 -22.13 -23.18
C ASP A 226 -0.77 -20.77 -23.25
N ASN A 227 -1.46 -19.70 -23.70
CA ASN A 227 -0.90 -18.34 -23.78
C ASN A 227 -1.98 -17.22 -23.83
N SER A 228 -3.16 -17.48 -23.34
CA SER A 228 -4.22 -16.48 -23.35
C SER A 228 -4.18 -15.65 -22.06
N PRO A 229 -4.16 -14.33 -22.16
CA PRO A 229 -4.48 -13.51 -21.01
C PRO A 229 -5.90 -13.83 -20.52
N ASN A 230 -6.14 -13.69 -19.22
CA ASN A 230 -7.48 -13.81 -18.66
C ASN A 230 -8.42 -12.83 -19.40
N LEU A 231 -9.61 -13.30 -19.76
CA LEU A 231 -10.60 -12.41 -20.40
C LEU A 231 -11.09 -11.36 -19.40
N PHE A 232 -11.46 -11.84 -18.23
CA PHE A 232 -11.85 -11.05 -17.07
C PHE A 232 -11.27 -11.65 -15.79
N THR A 233 -11.22 -10.86 -14.75
CA THR A 233 -11.05 -11.34 -13.38
C THR A 233 -12.27 -10.89 -12.58
N ILE A 234 -12.97 -11.84 -11.96
CA ILE A 234 -14.12 -11.56 -11.09
C ILE A 234 -13.67 -11.76 -9.65
N SER A 235 -13.82 -10.73 -8.82
CA SER A 235 -13.40 -10.74 -7.42
C SER A 235 -14.59 -10.49 -6.49
N ASP A 236 -14.64 -11.23 -5.40
CA ASP A 236 -15.49 -10.93 -4.27
C ASP A 236 -14.81 -9.87 -3.40
N LEU A 237 -15.37 -8.66 -3.43
CA LEU A 237 -14.83 -7.50 -2.73
C LEU A 237 -15.28 -7.39 -1.27
N SER A 238 -16.05 -8.35 -0.74
CA SER A 238 -16.52 -8.32 0.66
C SER A 238 -15.38 -8.37 1.68
N LYS A 239 -14.26 -8.98 1.30
CA LYS A 239 -13.00 -8.99 2.03
C LYS A 239 -11.86 -8.61 1.11
N VAL A 240 -10.96 -7.81 1.64
CA VAL A 240 -9.77 -7.38 0.91
C VAL A 240 -8.54 -7.57 1.78
N TRP A 241 -7.40 -7.60 1.16
CA TRP A 241 -6.12 -7.61 1.86
C TRP A 241 -5.53 -6.21 1.90
N VAL A 242 -4.90 -5.89 3.00
CA VAL A 242 -3.98 -4.76 3.11
C VAL A 242 -2.59 -5.34 3.30
N ILE A 243 -1.70 -5.03 2.37
CA ILE A 243 -0.30 -5.45 2.42
C ILE A 243 0.51 -4.27 2.95
N CYS A 244 1.10 -4.45 4.13
CA CYS A 244 1.96 -3.47 4.77
C CYS A 244 3.42 -3.90 4.67
N ASP A 245 4.31 -2.94 4.49
CA ASP A 245 5.74 -3.15 4.56
C ASP A 245 6.23 -2.70 5.94
N VAL A 246 6.67 -3.66 6.76
CA VAL A 246 7.14 -3.43 8.14
C VAL A 246 8.64 -3.64 8.20
N TYR A 247 9.37 -2.69 8.78
CA TYR A 247 10.82 -2.80 8.93
C TYR A 247 11.21 -3.89 9.94
N GLU A 248 12.37 -4.51 9.73
CA GLU A 248 12.92 -5.55 10.61
C GLU A 248 12.93 -5.13 12.08
N ASN A 249 13.31 -3.90 12.38
CA ASN A 249 13.39 -3.37 13.73
C ASN A 249 12.02 -3.25 14.43
N ASP A 250 10.95 -3.17 13.65
CA ASP A 250 9.58 -2.93 14.13
C ASP A 250 8.75 -4.22 14.19
N MET A 251 9.34 -5.36 13.81
CA MET A 251 8.62 -6.63 13.77
C MET A 251 8.09 -7.09 15.14
N SER A 252 8.64 -6.55 16.22
CA SER A 252 8.14 -6.81 17.59
C SER A 252 6.69 -6.35 17.82
N PHE A 253 6.20 -5.39 17.02
CA PHE A 253 4.83 -4.88 17.07
C PHE A 253 3.83 -5.76 16.31
N VAL A 254 4.31 -6.69 15.47
CA VAL A 254 3.47 -7.45 14.55
C VAL A 254 3.38 -8.90 14.99
N ARG A 255 2.16 -9.39 15.24
CA ARG A 255 1.93 -10.79 15.61
C ARG A 255 0.75 -11.38 14.86
N LEU A 256 0.93 -12.59 14.40
CA LEU A 256 -0.11 -13.33 13.69
C LEU A 256 -1.38 -13.45 14.55
N GLY A 257 -2.51 -13.11 13.96
CA GLY A 257 -3.82 -13.22 14.61
C GLY A 257 -4.27 -11.99 15.38
N GLU A 258 -3.40 -11.03 15.66
CA GLU A 258 -3.76 -9.75 16.30
C GLU A 258 -4.42 -8.79 15.31
N PHE A 259 -4.97 -7.71 15.86
CA PHE A 259 -5.67 -6.68 15.07
C PHE A 259 -4.81 -5.42 14.96
N ALA A 260 -4.89 -4.80 13.77
CA ALA A 260 -4.39 -3.47 13.51
C ALA A 260 -5.54 -2.53 13.14
N ASP A 261 -5.39 -1.25 13.44
CA ASP A 261 -6.34 -0.22 13.05
C ASP A 261 -5.92 0.36 11.70
N ILE A 262 -6.88 0.38 10.74
CA ILE A 262 -6.64 0.88 9.39
C ILE A 262 -7.31 2.23 9.24
N HIS A 263 -6.49 3.23 8.90
CA HIS A 263 -6.91 4.59 8.63
C HIS A 263 -6.82 4.90 7.14
N LEU A 264 -7.89 5.46 6.59
CA LEU A 264 -7.97 5.87 5.20
C LEU A 264 -7.88 7.40 5.09
N ALA A 265 -6.94 7.88 4.27
CA ALA A 265 -6.85 9.32 4.01
C ALA A 265 -8.13 9.90 3.38
N ALA A 266 -8.83 9.10 2.55
CA ALA A 266 -10.09 9.49 1.92
C ALA A 266 -11.27 9.59 2.92
N TYR A 267 -11.19 8.91 4.08
CA TYR A 267 -12.25 8.85 5.10
C TYR A 267 -11.66 8.99 6.51
N PRO A 268 -11.20 10.19 6.92
CA PRO A 268 -10.43 10.38 8.16
C PRO A 268 -11.15 9.95 9.44
N ASN A 269 -12.49 9.97 9.42
CA ASN A 269 -13.33 9.62 10.57
C ASN A 269 -13.68 8.12 10.65
N VAL A 270 -13.19 7.32 9.71
CA VAL A 270 -13.45 5.88 9.66
C VAL A 270 -12.19 5.12 10.01
N VAL A 271 -12.27 4.30 11.05
CA VAL A 271 -11.22 3.36 11.44
C VAL A 271 -11.75 1.96 11.22
N LEU A 272 -11.08 1.18 10.38
CA LEU A 272 -11.41 -0.21 10.14
C LEU A 272 -10.46 -1.10 10.93
N LYS A 273 -10.98 -2.20 11.47
CA LYS A 273 -10.14 -3.20 12.13
C LYS A 273 -9.74 -4.27 11.13
N ALA A 274 -8.46 -4.56 11.09
CA ALA A 274 -7.86 -5.57 10.23
C ALA A 274 -7.17 -6.63 11.07
N ARG A 275 -7.33 -7.90 10.72
CA ARG A 275 -6.64 -9.00 11.37
C ARG A 275 -5.35 -9.34 10.64
N ILE A 276 -4.25 -9.49 11.38
CA ILE A 276 -2.97 -9.95 10.82
C ILE A 276 -3.12 -11.44 10.46
N ALA A 277 -3.24 -11.73 9.17
CA ALA A 277 -3.49 -13.06 8.63
C ALA A 277 -2.22 -13.79 8.20
N ASN A 278 -1.18 -13.04 7.83
CA ASN A 278 0.10 -13.62 7.44
C ASN A 278 1.23 -12.61 7.62
N ILE A 279 2.40 -13.12 7.95
CA ILE A 279 3.67 -12.42 7.99
C ILE A 279 4.58 -13.19 7.03
N ALA A 280 5.15 -12.52 6.02
CA ALA A 280 6.01 -13.17 5.05
C ALA A 280 7.26 -13.74 5.72
N PRO A 281 7.69 -14.95 5.38
CA PRO A 281 8.90 -15.54 5.99
C PRO A 281 10.20 -14.99 5.39
N THR A 282 10.11 -14.06 4.46
CA THR A 282 11.26 -13.50 3.72
C THR A 282 11.22 -11.98 3.76
N LEU A 283 12.37 -11.41 4.08
CA LEU A 283 12.62 -9.97 4.04
C LEU A 283 12.97 -9.54 2.62
N ASP A 284 12.45 -8.39 2.17
CA ASP A 284 12.92 -7.76 0.93
C ASP A 284 14.33 -7.17 1.18
N PRO A 285 15.37 -7.68 0.49
CA PRO A 285 16.76 -7.27 0.78
C PRO A 285 17.05 -5.81 0.37
N ASN A 286 16.25 -5.21 -0.50
CA ASN A 286 16.48 -3.85 -1.00
C ASN A 286 15.97 -2.78 -0.01
N ILE A 287 14.82 -3.03 0.58
CA ILE A 287 14.15 -2.09 1.49
C ILE A 287 14.13 -2.56 2.94
N ARG A 288 14.57 -3.79 3.22
CA ARG A 288 14.64 -4.42 4.55
C ARG A 288 13.30 -4.41 5.29
N THR A 289 12.25 -4.71 4.56
CA THR A 289 10.90 -4.82 5.13
C THR A 289 10.35 -6.23 4.92
N GLU A 290 9.50 -6.65 5.85
CA GLU A 290 8.66 -7.83 5.72
C GLU A 290 7.26 -7.43 5.29
N LYS A 291 6.65 -8.24 4.42
CA LYS A 291 5.26 -8.02 4.01
C LYS A 291 4.31 -8.64 5.01
N VAL A 292 3.53 -7.79 5.65
CA VAL A 292 2.48 -8.17 6.58
C VAL A 292 1.14 -8.06 5.88
N ARG A 293 0.41 -9.17 5.80
CA ARG A 293 -0.91 -9.23 5.19
C ARG A 293 -1.99 -9.16 6.26
N LEU A 294 -2.84 -8.16 6.12
CA LEU A 294 -4.00 -7.93 6.96
C LEU A 294 -5.27 -8.28 6.18
N GLU A 295 -6.21 -8.97 6.81
CA GLU A 295 -7.56 -9.18 6.29
C GLU A 295 -8.51 -8.13 6.85
N VAL A 296 -9.26 -7.49 5.96
CA VAL A 296 -10.21 -6.43 6.29
C VAL A 296 -11.56 -6.77 5.69
N ASP A 297 -12.60 -6.71 6.51
CA ASP A 297 -13.99 -6.75 6.02
C ASP A 297 -14.30 -5.42 5.33
N ASN A 298 -14.68 -5.48 4.05
CA ASN A 298 -14.89 -4.31 3.23
C ASN A 298 -16.37 -4.01 3.05
N SER A 299 -16.83 -2.91 3.61
CA SER A 299 -18.17 -2.37 3.43
C SER A 299 -18.36 -1.59 2.11
N GLY A 300 -17.42 -1.70 1.16
CA GLY A 300 -17.44 -0.97 -0.10
C GLY A 300 -16.60 0.31 -0.09
N LEU A 301 -15.92 0.62 1.01
CA LEU A 301 -15.06 1.80 1.14
C LEU A 301 -13.66 1.56 0.56
N LEU A 302 -13.14 0.34 0.69
CA LEU A 302 -11.80 -0.02 0.23
C LEU A 302 -11.84 -0.42 -1.24
N ARG A 303 -10.96 0.18 -2.04
CA ARG A 303 -10.74 -0.16 -3.44
C ARG A 303 -9.30 -0.60 -3.65
N PHE A 304 -9.06 -1.52 -4.56
CA PHE A 304 -7.71 -1.97 -4.89
C PHE A 304 -6.81 -0.81 -5.31
N GLY A 305 -5.57 -0.86 -4.86
CA GLY A 305 -4.58 0.19 -5.08
C GLY A 305 -4.67 1.40 -4.15
N MET A 306 -5.67 1.48 -3.26
CA MET A 306 -5.70 2.53 -2.24
C MET A 306 -4.56 2.36 -1.25
N PHE A 307 -3.95 3.49 -0.85
CA PHE A 307 -3.02 3.54 0.27
C PHE A 307 -3.78 3.78 1.57
N VAL A 308 -3.36 3.09 2.59
CA VAL A 308 -3.91 3.18 3.95
C VAL A 308 -2.77 3.26 4.96
N THR A 309 -3.05 3.78 6.15
CA THR A 309 -2.14 3.70 7.29
C THR A 309 -2.61 2.62 8.23
N ALA A 310 -1.78 1.62 8.47
CA ALA A 310 -2.00 0.58 9.47
C ALA A 310 -1.30 0.96 10.77
N THR A 311 -2.03 0.93 11.88
CA THR A 311 -1.52 1.17 13.21
C THR A 311 -1.53 -0.14 13.99
N PHE A 312 -0.34 -0.64 14.31
CA PHE A 312 -0.13 -1.81 15.15
C PHE A 312 0.14 -1.36 16.58
N ARG A 313 -0.43 -2.05 17.56
CA ARG A 313 -0.24 -1.73 18.96
C ARG A 313 0.69 -2.71 19.63
N GLY A 314 1.74 -2.20 20.29
CA GLY A 314 2.63 -3.01 21.11
C GLY A 314 1.91 -3.58 22.34
N LEU A 315 2.24 -4.80 22.72
CA LEU A 315 1.65 -5.43 23.90
C LEU A 315 2.25 -4.94 25.22
N GLN A 316 3.49 -4.46 25.17
CA GLN A 316 4.13 -3.95 26.36
C GLN A 316 3.65 -2.53 26.61
N LYS A 317 2.82 -2.38 27.62
CA LYS A 317 2.49 -1.06 28.15
C LYS A 317 3.76 -0.44 28.73
N GLN A 318 4.07 0.76 28.30
CA GLN A 318 5.08 1.60 28.90
C GLN A 318 4.37 2.64 29.77
N ILE A 319 4.87 2.83 30.98
CA ILE A 319 4.35 3.88 31.85
C ILE A 319 5.14 5.14 31.54
N HIS A 320 4.49 6.13 30.94
CA HIS A 320 5.09 7.42 30.65
C HIS A 320 4.59 8.48 31.62
N ALA A 321 5.40 9.51 31.82
CA ALA A 321 4.98 10.67 32.59
C ALA A 321 4.09 11.58 31.73
N THR A 322 3.09 12.19 32.34
CA THR A 322 2.29 13.25 31.67
C THR A 322 2.33 14.52 32.49
N VAL A 323 2.49 15.63 31.80
CA VAL A 323 2.52 16.98 32.36
C VAL A 323 1.60 17.90 31.58
N PRO A 324 1.16 19.03 32.16
CA PRO A 324 0.49 20.07 31.36
C PRO A 324 1.38 20.50 30.19
N ALA A 325 0.81 20.70 28.99
CA ALA A 325 1.57 21.12 27.82
C ALA A 325 2.33 22.44 28.05
N THR A 326 1.84 23.30 28.95
CA THR A 326 2.52 24.54 29.34
C THR A 326 3.79 24.30 30.17
N ALA A 327 3.97 23.10 30.73
CA ALA A 327 5.18 22.72 31.47
C ALA A 327 6.34 22.36 30.55
N VAL A 328 6.07 22.10 29.27
CA VAL A 328 7.08 21.78 28.27
C VAL A 328 7.49 23.05 27.51
N LEU A 329 8.77 23.32 27.48
CA LEU A 329 9.36 24.45 26.76
C LEU A 329 10.06 23.94 25.52
N HIS A 330 9.61 24.36 24.34
CA HIS A 330 10.29 24.07 23.07
C HIS A 330 11.36 25.14 22.80
N LEU A 331 12.61 24.76 22.84
CA LEU A 331 13.72 25.68 22.62
C LEU A 331 14.84 25.01 21.81
N HIS A 332 15.26 25.62 20.68
CA HIS A 332 16.32 25.13 19.79
C HIS A 332 16.13 23.65 19.38
N ASP A 333 14.95 23.33 18.86
CA ASP A 333 14.56 21.96 18.41
C ASP A 333 14.63 20.88 19.50
N ARG A 334 14.57 21.28 20.77
CA ARG A 334 14.55 20.39 21.92
C ARG A 334 13.45 20.77 22.89
N ASP A 335 12.99 19.80 23.62
CA ASP A 335 11.98 19.96 24.65
C ASP A 335 12.63 19.95 26.03
N TRP A 336 12.17 20.87 26.87
CA TRP A 336 12.71 21.06 28.21
C TRP A 336 11.58 21.18 29.24
N VAL A 337 11.84 20.67 30.44
CA VAL A 337 11.02 20.93 31.61
C VAL A 337 11.89 21.45 32.74
N TYR A 338 11.29 22.16 33.69
CA TYR A 338 11.97 22.63 34.88
C TYR A 338 11.51 21.86 36.10
N ALA A 339 12.42 21.15 36.77
CA ALA A 339 12.17 20.47 38.02
C ALA A 339 12.70 21.30 39.22
N PRO A 340 12.00 21.36 40.37
CA PRO A 340 12.49 22.01 41.55
C PRO A 340 13.75 21.36 42.09
N ALA A 341 14.73 22.14 42.48
CA ALA A 341 15.98 21.74 43.09
C ALA A 341 16.16 22.39 44.45
N THR A 342 17.24 22.09 45.17
CA THR A 342 17.55 22.66 46.49
C THR A 342 17.90 24.15 46.38
N ASN A 343 17.74 24.92 47.43
CA ASN A 343 18.18 26.34 47.55
C ASN A 343 17.49 27.30 46.57
N ASN A 344 16.17 27.18 46.39
CA ASN A 344 15.39 28.07 45.48
C ASN A 344 15.87 28.00 44.02
N GLN A 345 16.37 26.86 43.61
CA GLN A 345 16.83 26.62 42.27
C GLN A 345 15.87 25.71 41.50
N PHE A 346 15.85 25.85 40.18
CA PHE A 346 15.18 24.95 39.27
C PHE A 346 16.21 24.33 38.31
N ARG A 347 16.09 23.04 38.08
CA ARG A 347 16.94 22.32 37.11
C ARG A 347 16.18 22.17 35.81
N ARG A 348 16.81 22.59 34.72
CA ARG A 348 16.30 22.35 33.37
C ARG A 348 16.69 20.92 32.95
N ILE A 349 15.71 20.13 32.56
CA ILE A 349 15.85 18.75 32.14
C ILE A 349 15.39 18.63 30.70
N GLU A 350 16.25 18.07 29.84
CA GLU A 350 15.87 17.73 28.48
C GLU A 350 14.91 16.54 28.50
N VAL A 351 13.82 16.67 27.76
CA VAL A 351 12.79 15.63 27.66
C VAL A 351 12.47 15.34 26.21
N VAL A 352 11.92 14.16 25.95
CA VAL A 352 11.35 13.83 24.64
C VAL A 352 9.84 13.85 24.81
N GLY A 353 9.19 14.87 24.23
CA GLY A 353 7.73 14.97 24.22
C GLY A 353 7.09 13.90 23.34
N GLY A 354 5.98 13.35 23.83
CA GLY A 354 5.11 12.42 23.11
C GLY A 354 3.82 13.09 22.61
N ASP A 355 2.76 12.32 22.51
CA ASP A 355 1.47 12.77 22.00
C ASP A 355 0.77 13.76 22.96
N MET A 356 -0.04 14.64 22.36
CA MET A 356 -0.94 15.52 23.10
C MET A 356 -2.17 14.75 23.54
N LEU A 357 -2.42 14.72 24.83
CA LEU A 357 -3.53 14.02 25.46
C LEU A 357 -4.72 14.96 25.72
N PRO A 358 -5.96 14.42 25.87
CA PRO A 358 -7.11 15.22 26.28
C PRO A 358 -6.87 15.97 27.58
N GLY A 359 -7.40 17.19 27.70
CA GLY A 359 -7.24 18.04 28.88
C GLY A 359 -6.00 18.93 28.86
N GLY A 360 -5.31 19.06 27.73
CA GLY A 360 -4.11 19.90 27.57
C GLY A 360 -2.88 19.32 28.25
N LEU A 361 -2.85 18.00 28.40
CA LEU A 361 -1.69 17.25 28.89
C LEU A 361 -0.80 16.82 27.71
N GLN A 362 0.49 16.74 27.96
CA GLN A 362 1.47 16.20 27.03
C GLN A 362 2.16 15.00 27.66
N GLU A 363 2.27 13.92 26.91
CA GLU A 363 3.04 12.75 27.26
C GLU A 363 4.53 13.06 27.17
N ILE A 364 5.33 12.48 28.06
CA ILE A 364 6.78 12.57 28.04
C ILE A 364 7.35 11.16 27.93
N ASN A 365 7.94 10.89 26.77
CA ASN A 365 8.49 9.56 26.46
C ASN A 365 9.79 9.26 27.24
N SER A 366 10.58 10.30 27.53
CA SER A 366 11.80 10.16 28.34
C SER A 366 12.25 11.50 28.92
N GLY A 367 13.10 11.44 29.96
CA GLY A 367 13.70 12.59 30.63
C GLY A 367 13.16 12.84 32.03
N ILE A 368 11.89 12.52 32.31
CA ILE A 368 11.28 12.55 33.65
C ILE A 368 10.49 11.27 33.91
N GLU A 369 10.36 10.93 35.19
CA GLU A 369 9.58 9.77 35.63
C GLU A 369 8.21 10.22 36.17
N PRO A 370 7.19 9.36 36.14
CA PRO A 370 5.94 9.60 36.85
C PRO A 370 6.18 9.87 38.33
N GLY A 371 5.42 10.80 38.89
CA GLY A 371 5.60 11.25 40.29
C GLY A 371 6.64 12.38 40.46
N GLN A 372 7.44 12.67 39.46
CA GLN A 372 8.40 13.78 39.51
C GLN A 372 7.70 15.12 39.44
N GLN A 373 8.18 16.11 40.19
CA GLN A 373 7.65 17.44 40.22
C GLN A 373 8.28 18.31 39.13
N VAL A 374 7.45 19.05 38.41
CA VAL A 374 7.87 20.00 37.37
C VAL A 374 7.08 21.33 37.51
N VAL A 375 7.62 22.40 36.96
CA VAL A 375 6.95 23.69 36.91
C VAL A 375 5.81 23.64 35.90
N SER A 376 4.61 24.09 36.27
CA SER A 376 3.41 24.01 35.46
C SER A 376 3.43 24.91 34.22
N ASN A 377 4.27 25.96 34.21
CA ASN A 377 4.44 26.89 33.10
C ASN A 377 5.93 27.23 32.93
N ALA A 378 6.58 26.49 32.03
CA ALA A 378 7.99 26.61 31.77
C ALA A 378 8.39 27.91 31.09
N LEU A 379 7.52 28.46 30.23
CA LEU A 379 7.77 29.73 29.52
C LEU A 379 7.89 30.90 30.47
N VAL A 380 7.05 30.99 31.49
CA VAL A 380 7.08 32.06 32.50
C VAL A 380 8.39 32.01 33.28
N LEU A 381 8.86 30.81 33.66
CA LEU A 381 10.13 30.66 34.33
C LEU A 381 11.30 31.04 33.41
N GLN A 382 11.31 30.59 32.17
CA GLN A 382 12.37 30.92 31.19
C GLN A 382 12.50 32.45 30.99
N SER A 383 11.39 33.12 30.78
CA SER A 383 11.38 34.58 30.61
C SER A 383 11.89 35.37 31.83
N THR A 384 11.80 34.80 33.04
CA THR A 384 12.34 35.39 34.28
C THR A 384 13.83 35.15 34.43
N VAL A 385 14.34 34.04 33.90
CA VAL A 385 15.76 33.68 33.94
C VAL A 385 16.58 34.49 32.90
N GLU A 386 15.97 34.86 31.80
CA GLU A 386 16.64 35.65 30.74
C GLU A 386 16.65 37.19 30.98
N GLN A 387 15.98 37.66 32.03
CA GLN A 387 16.04 39.05 32.48
C GLN A 387 17.15 39.26 33.52
#